data_58ca639998b76cfb4854322efae498c9
#
_entry.id   58ca639998b76cfb4854322efae498c9
#
_cell.length_a   1.000
_cell.length_b   1.000
_cell.length_c   1.000
_cell.angle_alpha   90.00
_cell.angle_beta   90.00
_cell.angle_gamma   90.00
#
_symmetry.space_group_name_H-M   'P 1'
#
loop_
_entity.id
_entity.type
_entity.pdbx_description
1 polymer ?
#
loop_
_entity_poly.entity_id
_entity_poly.type
_entity_poly.pdbx_seq_one_letter_code
_entity_poly.pdbx_strand_id
1 'polypeptide(L)'
;MKIEEFNKLLDQLDGNSLDVLRHKNSMYASPEDCLHNFYSGSEIMGCTPAQCAWGYMTKHLTALRDKIDKNDFRDRADLLEKCQDIINYIRFIWLIGCETEDKRKSLATDIATSFDK
;
A
#
# COMPACT_ATOMS: atom_id res chain seq x y z
N MET A 1 27.17 -10.56 -5.37
CA MET A 1 27.05 -9.38 -4.50
C MET A 1 27.52 -9.73 -3.10
N LYS A 2 28.37 -8.89 -2.52
CA LYS A 2 28.85 -9.08 -1.14
C LYS A 2 27.79 -8.63 -0.13
N ILE A 3 27.84 -9.15 1.11
CA ILE A 3 26.83 -8.91 2.13
C ILE A 3 26.72 -7.41 2.51
N GLU A 4 27.84 -6.68 2.52
CA GLU A 4 27.83 -5.26 2.84
C GLU A 4 27.01 -4.46 1.81
N GLU A 5 27.17 -4.75 0.52
CA GLU A 5 26.39 -4.12 -0.54
C GLU A 5 24.93 -4.54 -0.49
N PHE A 6 24.66 -5.81 -0.26
CA PHE A 6 23.31 -6.36 -0.07
C PHE A 6 22.55 -5.60 1.03
N ASN A 7 23.15 -5.46 2.19
CA ASN A 7 22.53 -4.74 3.30
C ASN A 7 22.33 -3.26 3.00
N LYS A 8 23.30 -2.60 2.37
CA LYS A 8 23.19 -1.20 1.98
C LYS A 8 22.03 -0.95 1.03
N LEU A 9 21.86 -1.80 0.02
CA LEU A 9 20.79 -1.66 -0.96
C LEU A 9 19.41 -1.94 -0.34
N LEU A 10 19.31 -2.92 0.57
CA LEU A 10 18.07 -3.16 1.32
C LEU A 10 17.70 -1.99 2.21
N ASP A 11 18.66 -1.42 2.92
CA ASP A 11 18.43 -0.25 3.77
C ASP A 11 17.98 0.96 2.95
N GLN A 12 18.53 1.14 1.77
CA GLN A 12 18.11 2.20 0.85
C GLN A 12 16.66 2.02 0.41
N LEU A 13 16.26 0.79 0.08
CA LEU A 13 14.89 0.48 -0.31
C LEU A 13 13.92 0.71 0.85
N ASP A 14 14.19 0.11 2.00
CA ASP A 14 13.26 0.08 3.14
C ASP A 14 13.18 1.43 3.86
N GLY A 15 14.31 2.08 4.11
CA GLY A 15 14.36 3.35 4.83
C GLY A 15 13.57 4.45 4.13
N ASN A 16 13.83 4.65 2.86
CA ASN A 16 13.15 5.72 2.09
C ASN A 16 11.68 5.41 1.83
N SER A 17 11.30 4.16 1.60
CA SER A 17 9.92 3.83 1.23
C SER A 17 8.92 4.17 2.32
N LEU A 18 9.27 3.95 3.58
CA LEU A 18 8.40 4.27 4.71
C LEU A 18 8.27 5.78 4.93
N ASP A 19 9.38 6.50 4.82
CA ASP A 19 9.38 7.96 4.97
C ASP A 19 8.57 8.62 3.85
N VAL A 20 8.72 8.16 2.61
CA VAL A 20 7.93 8.64 1.47
C VAL A 20 6.45 8.37 1.69
N LEU A 21 6.09 7.19 2.17
CA LEU A 21 4.70 6.85 2.47
C LEU A 21 4.08 7.82 3.48
N ARG A 22 4.75 8.03 4.60
CA ARG A 22 4.27 8.93 5.66
C ARG A 22 4.13 10.36 5.17
N HIS A 23 5.11 10.84 4.40
CA HIS A 23 5.08 12.18 3.84
C HIS A 23 3.93 12.37 2.85
N LYS A 24 3.78 11.46 1.88
CA LYS A 24 2.70 11.53 0.89
C LYS A 24 1.33 11.44 1.57
N ASN A 25 1.19 10.56 2.54
CA ASN A 25 -0.07 10.42 3.28
C ASN A 25 -0.45 11.69 4.04
N SER A 26 0.53 12.39 4.62
CA SER A 26 0.28 13.67 5.31
C SER A 26 -0.24 14.75 4.38
N MET A 27 0.02 14.66 3.08
CA MET A 27 -0.44 15.62 2.06
C MET A 27 -1.85 15.32 1.55
N TYR A 28 -2.29 14.04 1.55
CA TYR A 28 -3.52 13.61 0.89
C TYR A 28 -4.59 13.06 1.83
N ALA A 29 -4.26 12.88 3.08
CA ALA A 29 -5.18 12.35 4.09
C ALA A 29 -5.12 13.18 5.36
N SER A 30 -6.19 13.11 6.17
CA SER A 30 -6.20 13.74 7.49
C SER A 30 -5.65 12.78 8.54
N PRO A 31 -5.24 13.29 9.73
CA PRO A 31 -4.84 12.42 10.84
C PRO A 31 -5.97 11.48 11.30
N GLU A 32 -7.22 11.87 11.08
CA GLU A 32 -8.42 11.10 11.48
C GLU A 32 -8.78 10.03 10.45
N ASP A 33 -8.35 10.19 9.20
CA ASP A 33 -8.67 9.24 8.13
C ASP A 33 -7.50 9.11 7.15
N CYS A 34 -6.54 8.29 7.54
CA CYS A 34 -5.33 8.03 6.74
C CYS A 34 -5.60 7.20 5.48
N LEU A 35 -6.74 6.52 5.40
CA LEU A 35 -7.12 5.67 4.28
C LEU A 35 -8.21 6.26 3.40
N HIS A 36 -8.53 7.54 3.60
CA HIS A 36 -9.64 8.22 2.93
C HIS A 36 -9.66 8.03 1.41
N ASN A 37 -8.51 8.13 0.74
CA ASN A 37 -8.43 8.02 -0.72
C ASN A 37 -8.91 6.66 -1.24
N PHE A 38 -8.65 5.58 -0.50
CA PHE A 38 -9.06 4.24 -0.89
C PHE A 38 -10.56 4.02 -0.66
N TYR A 39 -11.09 4.53 0.44
CA TYR A 39 -12.52 4.45 0.72
C TYR A 39 -13.34 5.31 -0.25
N SER A 40 -12.92 6.55 -0.48
CA SER A 40 -13.54 7.43 -1.46
C SER A 40 -13.47 6.86 -2.88
N GLY A 41 -12.30 6.38 -3.30
CA GLY A 41 -12.11 5.76 -4.60
C GLY A 41 -12.94 4.48 -4.76
N SER A 42 -13.08 3.68 -3.71
CA SER A 42 -13.89 2.46 -3.75
C SER A 42 -15.38 2.76 -3.95
N GLU A 43 -15.89 3.83 -3.35
CA GLU A 43 -17.26 4.29 -3.56
C GLU A 43 -17.48 4.72 -5.01
N ILE A 44 -16.57 5.51 -5.57
CA ILE A 44 -16.67 5.98 -6.95
C ILE A 44 -16.59 4.81 -7.94
N MET A 45 -15.70 3.86 -7.70
CA MET A 45 -15.43 2.73 -8.60
C MET A 45 -16.39 1.55 -8.41
N GLY A 46 -17.18 1.53 -7.33
CA GLY A 46 -18.07 0.43 -7.03
C GLY A 46 -17.36 -0.85 -6.62
N CYS A 47 -16.25 -0.74 -5.88
CA CYS A 47 -15.44 -1.87 -5.42
C CYS A 47 -15.11 -1.73 -3.94
N THR A 48 -14.39 -2.70 -3.37
CA THR A 48 -13.89 -2.61 -1.99
C THR A 48 -12.67 -1.69 -1.93
N PRO A 49 -12.33 -1.13 -0.74
CA PRO A 49 -11.11 -0.34 -0.57
C PRO A 49 -9.84 -1.12 -0.93
N ALA A 50 -9.77 -2.42 -0.61
CA ALA A 50 -8.63 -3.26 -0.99
C ALA A 50 -8.54 -3.45 -2.51
N GLN A 51 -9.66 -3.65 -3.20
CA GLN A 51 -9.69 -3.70 -4.66
C GLN A 51 -9.27 -2.37 -5.28
N CYS A 52 -9.67 -1.25 -4.68
CA CYS A 52 -9.25 0.08 -5.11
C CYS A 52 -7.72 0.23 -5.02
N ALA A 53 -7.11 -0.15 -3.90
CA ALA A 53 -5.66 -0.11 -3.71
C ALA A 53 -4.93 -1.02 -4.70
N TRP A 54 -5.44 -2.23 -4.92
CA TRP A 54 -4.91 -3.16 -5.92
C TRP A 54 -4.95 -2.58 -7.32
N GLY A 55 -6.08 -1.95 -7.69
CA GLY A 55 -6.23 -1.30 -9.00
C GLY A 55 -5.24 -0.16 -9.20
N TYR A 56 -5.04 0.69 -8.19
CA TYR A 56 -4.05 1.76 -8.25
C TYR A 56 -2.62 1.22 -8.38
N MET A 57 -2.31 0.08 -7.77
CA MET A 57 -1.00 -0.55 -7.86
C MET A 57 -0.71 -1.10 -9.26
N THR A 58 -1.72 -1.42 -10.05
CA THR A 58 -1.59 -2.08 -11.35
C THR A 58 -0.69 -1.32 -12.31
N LYS A 59 -0.77 0.02 -12.36
CA LYS A 59 0.08 0.83 -13.24
C LYS A 59 1.56 0.73 -12.84
N HIS A 60 1.86 0.63 -11.55
CA HIS A 60 3.22 0.48 -11.05
C HIS A 60 3.76 -0.91 -11.34
N LEU A 61 2.92 -1.94 -11.20
CA LEU A 61 3.26 -3.31 -11.57
C LEU A 61 3.55 -3.41 -13.07
N THR A 62 2.75 -2.78 -13.92
CA THR A 62 2.96 -2.75 -15.37
C THR A 62 4.28 -2.08 -15.72
N ALA A 63 4.58 -0.94 -15.12
CA ALA A 63 5.83 -0.21 -15.34
C ALA A 63 7.06 -1.03 -14.90
N LEU A 64 6.98 -1.71 -13.76
CA LEU A 64 8.06 -2.59 -13.29
C LEU A 64 8.22 -3.80 -14.21
N ARG A 65 7.13 -4.43 -14.63
CA ARG A 65 7.16 -5.56 -15.56
C ARG A 65 7.84 -5.19 -16.87
N ASP A 66 7.56 -4.00 -17.41
CA ASP A 66 8.22 -3.54 -18.65
C ASP A 66 9.74 -3.43 -18.49
N LYS A 67 10.21 -2.94 -17.34
CA LYS A 67 11.65 -2.90 -17.05
C LYS A 67 12.25 -4.31 -16.98
N ILE A 68 11.56 -5.23 -16.34
CA ILE A 68 11.99 -6.63 -16.19
C ILE A 68 12.04 -7.32 -17.55
N ASP A 69 11.00 -7.15 -18.38
CA ASP A 69 10.90 -7.79 -19.70
C ASP A 69 11.98 -7.28 -20.65
N LYS A 70 12.33 -6.00 -20.56
CA LYS A 70 13.40 -5.38 -21.35
C LYS A 70 14.79 -5.56 -20.73
N ASN A 71 14.87 -6.12 -19.52
CA ASN A 71 16.10 -6.19 -18.74
C ASN A 71 16.78 -4.82 -18.61
N ASP A 72 16.00 -3.76 -18.45
CA ASP A 72 16.47 -2.38 -18.44
C ASP A 72 16.48 -1.82 -17.02
N PHE A 73 17.62 -1.87 -16.35
CA PHE A 73 17.85 -1.40 -14.99
C PHE A 73 18.88 -0.26 -14.93
N ARG A 74 19.06 0.47 -16.06
CA ARG A 74 20.07 1.54 -16.16
C ARG A 74 19.79 2.71 -15.24
N ASP A 75 18.53 3.07 -15.07
CA ASP A 75 18.11 4.13 -14.16
C ASP A 75 17.76 3.56 -12.78
N ARG A 76 18.73 3.55 -11.88
CA ARG A 76 18.56 3.01 -10.53
C ARG A 76 17.56 3.80 -9.70
N ALA A 77 17.53 5.12 -9.86
CA ALA A 77 16.59 5.97 -9.10
C ALA A 77 15.14 5.66 -9.50
N ASP A 78 14.88 5.49 -10.79
CA ASP A 78 13.55 5.13 -11.29
C ASP A 78 13.15 3.72 -10.86
N LEU A 79 14.06 2.75 -10.91
CA LEU A 79 13.81 1.40 -10.40
C LEU A 79 13.47 1.40 -8.92
N LEU A 80 14.24 2.15 -8.12
CA LEU A 80 14.01 2.29 -6.68
C LEU A 80 12.61 2.85 -6.41
N GLU A 81 12.23 3.94 -7.09
CA GLU A 81 10.91 4.56 -6.96
C GLU A 81 9.78 3.59 -7.28
N LYS A 82 9.89 2.84 -8.38
CA LYS A 82 8.86 1.86 -8.76
C LYS A 82 8.71 0.73 -7.75
N CYS A 83 9.82 0.22 -7.23
CA CYS A 83 9.78 -0.79 -6.17
C CYS A 83 9.17 -0.23 -4.88
N GLN A 84 9.53 0.99 -4.48
CA GLN A 84 8.99 1.64 -3.29
C GLN A 84 7.49 1.91 -3.41
N ASP A 85 7.02 2.35 -4.57
CA ASP A 85 5.59 2.58 -4.81
C ASP A 85 4.79 1.29 -4.64
N ILE A 86 5.25 0.18 -5.19
CA ILE A 86 4.60 -1.12 -5.05
C ILE A 86 4.58 -1.57 -3.59
N ILE A 87 5.70 -1.47 -2.88
CA ILE A 87 5.81 -1.80 -1.46
C ILE A 87 4.81 -0.97 -0.65
N ASN A 88 4.67 0.32 -0.95
CA ASN A 88 3.74 1.20 -0.25
C ASN A 88 2.27 0.80 -0.49
N TYR A 89 1.89 0.39 -1.69
CA TYR A 89 0.56 -0.15 -1.94
C TYR A 89 0.30 -1.45 -1.19
N ILE A 90 1.29 -2.33 -1.06
CA ILE A 90 1.19 -3.53 -0.23
C ILE A 90 0.96 -3.15 1.24
N ARG A 91 1.66 -2.13 1.74
CA ARG A 91 1.43 -1.61 3.10
C ARG A 91 0.00 -1.09 3.28
N PHE A 92 -0.54 -0.37 2.31
CA PHE A 92 -1.93 0.10 2.36
C PHE A 92 -2.93 -1.06 2.36
N ILE A 93 -2.71 -2.08 1.57
CA ILE A 93 -3.57 -3.28 1.55
C ILE A 93 -3.56 -3.97 2.92
N TRP A 94 -2.41 -4.06 3.57
CA TRP A 94 -2.29 -4.58 4.94
C TRP A 94 -3.14 -3.76 5.92
N LEU A 95 -3.01 -2.43 5.88
CA LEU A 95 -3.76 -1.53 6.76
C LEU A 95 -5.27 -1.60 6.51
N ILE A 96 -5.69 -1.62 5.25
CA ILE A 96 -7.09 -1.77 4.86
C ILE A 96 -7.65 -3.11 5.35
N GLY A 97 -6.88 -4.18 5.21
CA GLY A 97 -7.25 -5.52 5.70
C GLY A 97 -7.46 -5.54 7.21
N CYS A 98 -6.54 -4.91 7.96
CA CYS A 98 -6.67 -4.77 9.42
C CYS A 98 -7.96 -4.03 9.81
N GLU A 99 -8.22 -2.88 9.18
CA GLU A 99 -9.42 -2.09 9.47
C GLU A 99 -10.70 -2.83 9.08
N THR A 100 -10.71 -3.50 7.95
CA THR A 100 -11.85 -4.30 7.48
C THR A 100 -12.17 -5.43 8.47
N GLU A 101 -11.16 -6.13 8.96
CA GLU A 101 -11.35 -7.21 9.93
C GLU A 101 -11.80 -6.69 11.30
N ASP A 102 -11.27 -5.56 11.73
CA ASP A 102 -11.70 -4.91 12.99
C ASP A 102 -13.16 -4.51 12.93
N LYS A 103 -13.62 -3.94 11.83
CA LYS A 103 -15.03 -3.60 11.61
C LYS A 103 -15.91 -4.84 11.58
N ARG A 104 -15.46 -5.93 10.95
CA ARG A 104 -16.19 -7.19 10.94
C ARG A 104 -16.36 -7.77 12.35
N LYS A 105 -15.32 -7.75 13.15
CA LYS A 105 -15.34 -8.23 14.55
C LYS A 105 -16.27 -7.38 15.40
N SER A 106 -16.22 -6.07 15.26
CA SER A 106 -17.10 -5.14 15.98
C SER A 106 -18.56 -5.39 15.65
N LEU A 107 -18.91 -5.56 14.37
CA LEU A 107 -20.26 -5.88 13.94
C LEU A 107 -20.74 -7.22 14.50
N ALA A 108 -19.92 -8.25 14.49
CA ALA A 108 -20.23 -9.55 15.03
C ALA A 108 -20.51 -9.48 16.55
N THR A 109 -19.73 -8.68 17.29
CA THR A 109 -19.92 -8.44 18.72
C THR A 109 -21.25 -7.72 18.97
N ASP A 110 -21.58 -6.70 18.20
CA ASP A 110 -22.82 -5.94 18.32
C ASP A 110 -24.05 -6.84 18.07
N ILE A 111 -24.00 -7.70 17.06
CA ILE A 111 -25.05 -8.67 16.75
C ILE A 111 -25.21 -9.66 17.92
N ALA A 112 -24.13 -10.25 18.42
CA ALA A 112 -24.16 -11.18 19.55
C ALA A 112 -24.76 -10.51 20.80
N THR A 113 -24.37 -9.28 21.09
CA THR A 113 -24.90 -8.51 22.23
C THR A 113 -26.40 -8.24 22.09
N SER A 114 -26.90 -7.97 20.87
CA SER A 114 -28.32 -7.72 20.63
C SER A 114 -29.19 -8.96 20.86
N PHE A 115 -28.65 -10.17 20.67
CA PHE A 115 -29.35 -11.42 20.94
C PHE A 115 -29.43 -11.78 22.43
N ASP A 116 -28.52 -11.26 23.22
CA ASP A 116 -28.47 -11.51 24.69
C ASP A 116 -29.43 -10.62 25.52
N LYS A 117 -30.12 -9.72 24.85
CA LYS A 117 -31.12 -8.83 25.53
C LYS A 117 -32.55 -9.46 25.47
#